data_e8b24f1d6cc6feef30ace52a0f7b454c
#
_entry.id   e8b24f1d6cc6feef30ace52a0f7b454c
#
_cell.length_a   1.000
_cell.length_b   1.000
_cell.length_c   1.000
_cell.angle_alpha   90.00
_cell.angle_beta   90.00
_cell.angle_gamma   90.00
#
_symmetry.space_group_name_H-M   'P 1'
#
loop_
_entity.id
_entity.type
_entity.pdbx_description
1 polymer ?
#
loop_
_entity_poly.entity_id
_entity_poly.type
_entity_poly.pdbx_seq_one_letter_code
_entity_poly.pdbx_strand_id
1 'polypeptide(L)'
;AVIQQESGFRVDPAVPGLAAIAKKEIEARRERAGVPRIVLDAALALPSSNGRSYGERLDSVKTEMQMSDLFEDFIGRVPLGRTFFADRNPVHTAGPMQVSVAFAESLATTRPYPYPMTGTVRSEVFTRRGGLYFGVAHLLDYRAPYDRYLYRFADFNAGRYASRNAAFQSAVTQVSGIPLTLDGDHHYTVNTSTGA
;
A
#
# COMPACT_ATOMS: atom_id res chain seq x y z
N ALA A 1 -1.86 -5.77 16.08
CA ALA A 1 -0.81 -4.74 16.00
C ALA A 1 -0.86 -4.05 14.63
N VAL A 2 -0.48 -4.72 13.50
CA VAL A 2 -0.41 -4.09 12.15
C VAL A 2 -1.68 -3.35 11.77
N ILE A 3 -2.85 -4.00 11.78
CA ILE A 3 -4.13 -3.36 11.40
C ILE A 3 -4.46 -2.15 12.29
N GLN A 4 -4.14 -2.22 13.57
CA GLN A 4 -4.36 -1.11 14.49
C GLN A 4 -3.44 0.06 14.17
N GLN A 5 -2.21 -0.21 13.80
CA GLN A 5 -1.21 0.79 13.48
C GLN A 5 -1.48 1.45 12.13
N GLU A 6 -1.77 0.63 11.10
CA GLU A 6 -1.90 1.11 9.71
C GLU A 6 -3.23 1.84 9.46
N SER A 7 -4.34 1.33 10.00
CA SER A 7 -5.66 1.84 9.65
C SER A 7 -6.60 2.11 10.83
N GLY A 8 -6.19 1.77 12.06
CA GLY A 8 -7.09 1.80 13.21
C GLY A 8 -8.33 0.91 12.99
N PHE A 9 -8.18 -0.24 12.32
CA PHE A 9 -9.25 -1.16 11.93
C PHE A 9 -10.24 -0.61 10.88
N ARG A 10 -9.93 0.49 10.23
CA ARG A 10 -10.73 1.03 9.12
C ARG A 10 -10.31 0.38 7.81
N VAL A 11 -11.28 0.14 6.96
CA VAL A 11 -11.04 -0.45 5.63
C VAL A 11 -10.53 0.58 4.65
N ASP A 12 -11.09 1.79 4.72
CA ASP A 12 -10.78 2.93 3.86
C ASP A 12 -10.79 4.22 4.70
N PRO A 13 -9.70 4.48 5.43
CA PRO A 13 -9.62 5.66 6.30
C PRO A 13 -9.60 6.96 5.49
N ALA A 14 -10.25 8.00 6.01
CA ALA A 14 -10.17 9.32 5.40
C ALA A 14 -8.76 9.91 5.59
N VAL A 15 -8.21 10.47 4.51
CA VAL A 15 -6.91 11.16 4.49
C VAL A 15 -7.16 12.67 4.51
N PRO A 16 -6.80 13.37 5.58
CA PRO A 16 -6.98 14.82 5.66
C PRO A 16 -6.28 15.54 4.51
N GLY A 17 -7.00 16.41 3.81
CA GLY A 17 -6.45 17.22 2.73
C GLY A 17 -6.13 16.45 1.43
N LEU A 18 -6.57 15.21 1.25
CA LEU A 18 -6.24 14.38 0.10
C LEU A 18 -6.53 15.07 -1.24
N ALA A 19 -7.67 15.74 -1.38
CA ALA A 19 -8.01 16.48 -2.60
C ALA A 19 -6.97 17.57 -2.94
N ALA A 20 -6.50 18.32 -1.94
CA ALA A 20 -5.50 19.35 -2.14
C ALA A 20 -4.12 18.76 -2.51
N ILE A 21 -3.74 17.67 -1.85
CA ILE A 21 -2.50 16.92 -2.13
C ILE A 21 -2.54 16.41 -3.58
N ALA A 22 -3.63 15.79 -3.97
CA ALA A 22 -3.80 15.25 -5.32
C ALA A 22 -3.76 16.33 -6.40
N LYS A 23 -4.43 17.46 -6.19
CA LYS A 23 -4.37 18.59 -7.12
C LYS A 23 -2.96 19.13 -7.29
N LYS A 24 -2.22 19.28 -6.18
CA LYS A 24 -0.82 19.73 -6.21
C LYS A 24 0.06 18.76 -7.00
N GLU A 25 -0.12 17.46 -6.82
CA GLU A 25 0.65 16.45 -7.55
C GLU A 25 0.28 16.41 -9.05
N ILE A 26 -1.01 16.53 -9.38
CA ILE A 26 -1.46 16.63 -10.78
C ILE A 26 -0.84 17.85 -11.46
N GLU A 27 -0.83 19.01 -10.79
CA GLU A 27 -0.24 20.22 -11.31
C GLU A 27 1.27 20.06 -11.52
N ALA A 28 1.99 19.51 -10.55
CA ALA A 28 3.42 19.25 -10.66
C ALA A 28 3.75 18.27 -11.81
N ARG A 29 2.91 17.25 -12.04
CA ARG A 29 3.07 16.32 -13.16
C ARG A 29 2.77 16.99 -14.50
N ARG A 30 1.72 17.84 -14.55
CA ARG A 30 1.39 18.64 -15.73
C ARG A 30 2.57 19.50 -16.15
N GLU A 31 3.18 20.24 -15.21
CA GLU A 31 4.33 21.09 -15.46
C GLU A 31 5.53 20.31 -15.97
N ARG A 32 5.88 19.21 -15.31
CA ARG A 32 6.99 18.33 -15.73
C ARG A 32 6.79 17.75 -17.13
N ALA A 33 5.54 17.48 -17.51
CA ALA A 33 5.19 16.95 -18.82
C ALA A 33 5.03 18.03 -19.88
N GLY A 34 5.13 19.31 -19.54
CA GLY A 34 4.94 20.44 -20.46
C GLY A 34 3.50 20.56 -20.99
N VAL A 35 2.50 19.99 -20.30
CA VAL A 35 1.11 20.03 -20.71
C VAL A 35 0.52 21.41 -20.40
N PRO A 36 -0.09 22.13 -21.38
CA PRO A 36 -0.75 23.41 -21.14
C PRO A 36 -1.88 23.29 -20.09
N ARG A 37 -2.05 24.33 -19.28
CA ARG A 37 -3.10 24.37 -18.24
C ARG A 37 -4.49 24.14 -18.82
N ILE A 38 -4.78 24.71 -19.96
CA ILE A 38 -6.08 24.59 -20.65
C ILE A 38 -6.43 23.12 -20.94
N VAL A 39 -5.45 22.27 -21.23
CA VAL A 39 -5.66 20.84 -21.49
C VAL A 39 -6.06 20.11 -20.21
N LEU A 40 -5.42 20.42 -19.09
CA LEU A 40 -5.80 19.86 -17.78
C LEU A 40 -7.20 20.31 -17.38
N ASP A 41 -7.50 21.60 -17.52
CA ASP A 41 -8.82 22.14 -17.17
C ASP A 41 -9.92 21.51 -18.03
N ALA A 42 -9.68 21.31 -19.32
CA ALA A 42 -10.60 20.60 -20.22
C ALA A 42 -10.79 19.13 -19.79
N ALA A 43 -9.72 18.43 -19.41
CA ALA A 43 -9.79 17.05 -18.93
C ALA A 43 -10.59 16.94 -17.61
N LEU A 44 -10.38 17.87 -16.69
CA LEU A 44 -11.11 17.90 -15.42
C LEU A 44 -12.59 18.30 -15.58
N ALA A 45 -12.94 19.03 -16.65
CA ALA A 45 -14.32 19.37 -16.97
C ALA A 45 -15.12 18.22 -17.59
N LEU A 46 -14.46 17.15 -18.08
CA LEU A 46 -15.15 16.00 -18.67
C LEU A 46 -16.09 15.34 -17.65
N PRO A 47 -17.28 14.87 -18.11
CA PRO A 47 -18.19 14.13 -17.23
C PRO A 47 -17.64 12.72 -16.94
N SER A 48 -17.69 12.35 -15.68
CA SER A 48 -17.31 11.00 -15.21
C SER A 48 -18.50 10.03 -15.24
N SER A 49 -18.28 8.78 -14.83
CA SER A 49 -19.30 7.72 -14.83
C SER A 49 -20.55 8.05 -14.00
N ASN A 50 -20.45 8.91 -13.00
CA ASN A 50 -21.56 9.30 -12.13
C ASN A 50 -22.23 10.65 -12.51
N GLY A 51 -21.90 11.20 -13.69
CA GLY A 51 -22.46 12.44 -14.22
C GLY A 51 -21.81 13.73 -13.69
N ARG A 52 -20.97 13.67 -12.64
CA ARG A 52 -20.18 14.81 -12.17
C ARG A 52 -18.91 14.94 -12.98
N SER A 53 -18.34 16.15 -13.08
CA SER A 53 -17.04 16.33 -13.70
C SER A 53 -15.91 15.65 -12.88
N TYR A 54 -14.80 15.32 -13.52
CA TYR A 54 -13.63 14.79 -12.82
C TYR A 54 -13.07 15.81 -11.83
N GLY A 55 -13.15 17.11 -12.11
CA GLY A 55 -12.76 18.16 -11.18
C GLY A 55 -13.59 18.15 -9.90
N GLU A 56 -14.93 18.11 -10.01
CA GLU A 56 -15.84 18.04 -8.86
C GLU A 56 -15.63 16.77 -8.02
N ARG A 57 -15.37 15.65 -8.68
CA ARG A 57 -15.04 14.40 -7.96
C ARG A 57 -13.71 14.52 -7.24
N LEU A 58 -12.68 15.07 -7.89
CA LEU A 58 -11.37 15.30 -7.29
C LEU A 58 -11.45 16.22 -6.07
N ASP A 59 -12.31 17.27 -6.13
CA ASP A 59 -12.55 18.18 -5.01
C ASP A 59 -13.18 17.51 -3.79
N SER A 60 -13.95 16.46 -4.02
CA SER A 60 -14.69 15.73 -2.98
C SER A 60 -13.99 14.46 -2.49
N VAL A 61 -12.83 14.10 -3.05
CA VAL A 61 -12.07 12.92 -2.64
C VAL A 61 -11.59 13.04 -1.19
N LYS A 62 -11.87 12.01 -0.41
CA LYS A 62 -11.49 11.92 1.01
C LYS A 62 -10.68 10.68 1.35
N THR A 63 -10.75 9.63 0.51
CA THR A 63 -10.10 8.34 0.78
C THR A 63 -9.30 7.87 -0.42
N GLU A 64 -8.35 6.97 -0.16
CA GLU A 64 -7.51 6.38 -1.21
C GLU A 64 -8.32 5.53 -2.19
N MET A 65 -9.36 4.84 -1.71
CA MET A 65 -10.26 4.09 -2.59
C MET A 65 -10.97 5.03 -3.58
N GLN A 66 -11.52 6.16 -3.10
CA GLN A 66 -12.16 7.15 -3.96
C GLN A 66 -11.19 7.74 -5.00
N MET A 67 -9.93 7.94 -4.61
CA MET A 67 -8.88 8.41 -5.51
C MET A 67 -8.55 7.36 -6.59
N SER A 68 -8.39 6.11 -6.19
CA SER A 68 -8.15 4.99 -7.09
C SER A 68 -9.30 4.83 -8.10
N ASP A 69 -10.55 4.83 -7.61
CA ASP A 69 -11.74 4.71 -8.46
C ASP A 69 -11.87 5.88 -9.45
N LEU A 70 -11.55 7.09 -9.00
CA LEU A 70 -11.55 8.28 -9.86
C LEU A 70 -10.53 8.13 -11.00
N PHE A 71 -9.34 7.64 -10.69
CA PHE A 71 -8.29 7.42 -11.68
C PHE A 71 -8.67 6.30 -12.66
N GLU A 72 -9.17 5.16 -12.18
CA GLU A 72 -9.60 4.04 -13.02
C GLU A 72 -10.75 4.43 -13.96
N ASP A 73 -11.72 5.23 -13.46
CA ASP A 73 -12.80 5.77 -14.30
C ASP A 73 -12.25 6.69 -15.40
N PHE A 74 -11.31 7.58 -15.05
CA PHE A 74 -10.68 8.50 -16.00
C PHE A 74 -9.95 7.75 -17.11
N ILE A 75 -9.03 6.85 -16.77
CA ILE A 75 -8.26 6.10 -17.77
C ILE A 75 -9.14 5.15 -18.61
N GLY A 76 -10.25 4.68 -18.05
CA GLY A 76 -11.21 3.85 -18.76
C GLY A 76 -11.97 4.60 -19.87
N ARG A 77 -12.04 5.93 -19.79
CA ARG A 77 -12.73 6.79 -20.78
C ARG A 77 -11.81 7.39 -21.83
N VAL A 78 -10.52 7.47 -21.53
CA VAL A 78 -9.53 7.96 -22.49
C VAL A 78 -9.19 6.84 -23.46
N PRO A 79 -9.25 7.06 -24.79
CA PRO A 79 -8.81 6.06 -25.77
C PRO A 79 -7.40 5.57 -25.45
N LEU A 80 -7.23 4.24 -25.37
CA LEU A 80 -5.97 3.58 -24.98
C LEU A 80 -5.46 3.97 -23.57
N GLY A 81 -6.27 4.64 -22.75
CA GLY A 81 -5.88 5.10 -21.42
C GLY A 81 -5.41 3.96 -20.52
N ARG A 82 -6.12 2.84 -20.52
CA ARG A 82 -5.71 1.63 -19.76
C ARG A 82 -4.39 1.04 -20.26
N THR A 83 -4.10 1.10 -21.55
CA THR A 83 -2.86 0.57 -22.10
C THR A 83 -1.64 1.40 -21.68
N PHE A 84 -1.78 2.73 -21.62
CA PHE A 84 -0.66 3.62 -21.33
C PHE A 84 -0.56 4.08 -19.88
N PHE A 85 -1.64 3.99 -19.10
CA PHE A 85 -1.72 4.60 -17.77
C PHE A 85 -2.16 3.63 -16.66
N ALA A 86 -2.41 2.35 -16.92
CA ALA A 86 -2.83 1.39 -15.90
C ALA A 86 -1.88 1.37 -14.70
N ASP A 87 -0.58 1.38 -14.95
CA ASP A 87 0.46 1.33 -13.90
C ASP A 87 0.69 2.69 -13.20
N ARG A 88 -0.04 3.73 -13.60
CA ARG A 88 0.16 5.10 -13.08
C ARG A 88 -0.87 5.53 -12.05
N ASN A 89 -1.68 4.60 -11.57
CA ASN A 89 -2.60 4.88 -10.48
C ASN A 89 -1.82 5.39 -9.26
N PRO A 90 -2.16 6.56 -8.70
CA PRO A 90 -1.42 7.16 -7.60
C PRO A 90 -1.52 6.35 -6.29
N VAL A 91 -2.51 5.46 -6.18
CA VAL A 91 -2.72 4.62 -4.99
C VAL A 91 -2.02 3.29 -5.19
N HIS A 92 -0.94 3.08 -4.45
CA HIS A 92 -0.10 1.89 -4.54
C HIS A 92 -0.33 0.88 -3.44
N THR A 93 -0.89 1.31 -2.31
CA THR A 93 -1.26 0.47 -1.17
C THR A 93 -2.72 0.65 -0.84
N ALA A 94 -3.35 -0.35 -0.23
CA ALA A 94 -4.78 -0.31 0.03
C ALA A 94 -5.21 -1.23 1.19
N GLY A 95 -6.40 -0.94 1.69
CA GLY A 95 -7.08 -1.78 2.67
C GLY A 95 -6.53 -1.66 4.09
N PRO A 96 -7.08 -2.45 5.04
CA PRO A 96 -6.80 -2.31 6.47
C PRO A 96 -5.35 -2.62 6.87
N MET A 97 -4.58 -3.25 6.00
CA MET A 97 -3.17 -3.59 6.22
C MET A 97 -2.22 -2.82 5.29
N GLN A 98 -2.73 -1.84 4.53
CA GLN A 98 -1.95 -1.05 3.57
C GLN A 98 -1.08 -1.93 2.65
N VAL A 99 -1.69 -2.99 2.12
CA VAL A 99 -0.98 -3.95 1.27
C VAL A 99 -0.73 -3.37 -0.12
N SER A 100 0.43 -3.66 -0.68
CA SER A 100 0.76 -3.29 -2.06
C SER A 100 -0.22 -3.91 -3.05
N VAL A 101 -0.86 -3.08 -3.86
CA VAL A 101 -1.79 -3.53 -4.92
C VAL A 101 -1.03 -4.37 -5.94
N ALA A 102 0.17 -3.96 -6.36
CA ALA A 102 1.00 -4.72 -7.29
C ALA A 102 1.37 -6.11 -6.74
N PHE A 103 1.65 -6.22 -5.43
CA PHE A 103 1.85 -7.51 -4.79
C PHE A 103 0.59 -8.38 -4.86
N ALA A 104 -0.57 -7.83 -4.56
CA ALA A 104 -1.83 -8.57 -4.58
C ALA A 104 -2.17 -9.05 -5.99
N GLU A 105 -1.99 -8.20 -6.99
CA GLU A 105 -2.18 -8.54 -8.41
C GLU A 105 -1.23 -9.65 -8.85
N SER A 106 0.07 -9.55 -8.51
CA SER A 106 1.06 -10.59 -8.78
C SER A 106 0.74 -11.91 -8.06
N LEU A 107 0.34 -11.87 -6.79
CA LEU A 107 -0.02 -13.07 -6.05
C LEU A 107 -1.25 -13.76 -6.67
N ALA A 108 -2.24 -13.00 -7.11
CA ALA A 108 -3.45 -13.54 -7.74
C ALA A 108 -3.20 -14.24 -9.08
N THR A 109 -2.09 -13.94 -9.78
CA THR A 109 -1.69 -14.68 -10.99
C THR A 109 -1.12 -16.06 -10.68
N THR A 110 -0.48 -16.22 -9.52
CA THR A 110 0.19 -17.48 -9.13
C THR A 110 -0.64 -18.34 -8.20
N ARG A 111 -1.55 -17.70 -7.44
CA ARG A 111 -2.45 -18.37 -6.50
C ARG A 111 -3.86 -17.82 -6.68
N PRO A 112 -4.82 -18.66 -7.09
CA PRO A 112 -6.20 -18.23 -7.20
C PRO A 112 -6.71 -17.64 -5.88
N TYR A 113 -7.38 -16.49 -5.98
CA TYR A 113 -8.04 -15.89 -4.83
C TYR A 113 -9.26 -16.74 -4.44
N PRO A 114 -9.36 -17.21 -3.18
CA PRO A 114 -10.31 -18.26 -2.82
C PRO A 114 -11.76 -17.79 -2.65
N TYR A 115 -12.00 -16.49 -2.81
CA TYR A 115 -13.33 -15.90 -2.59
C TYR A 115 -13.89 -15.30 -3.89
N PRO A 116 -15.22 -15.21 -4.04
CA PRO A 116 -15.82 -14.54 -5.18
C PRO A 116 -15.47 -13.06 -5.18
N MET A 117 -15.03 -12.54 -6.32
CA MET A 117 -14.80 -11.12 -6.57
C MET A 117 -15.85 -10.58 -7.53
N THR A 118 -16.31 -9.35 -7.28
CA THR A 118 -17.23 -8.62 -8.18
C THR A 118 -16.51 -7.64 -9.09
N GLY A 119 -15.22 -7.43 -8.90
CA GLY A 119 -14.38 -6.47 -9.62
C GLY A 119 -12.96 -6.98 -9.84
N THR A 120 -12.01 -6.08 -9.79
CA THR A 120 -10.59 -6.35 -9.97
C THR A 120 -9.92 -6.74 -8.64
N VAL A 121 -8.72 -7.33 -8.71
CA VAL A 121 -7.88 -7.58 -7.52
C VAL A 121 -7.63 -6.26 -6.77
N ARG A 122 -7.36 -5.18 -7.50
CA ARG A 122 -7.23 -3.84 -6.93
C ARG A 122 -8.44 -3.45 -6.07
N SER A 123 -9.66 -3.56 -6.59
CA SER A 123 -10.86 -3.24 -5.84
C SER A 123 -11.08 -4.17 -4.64
N GLU A 124 -10.69 -5.44 -4.77
CA GLU A 124 -10.80 -6.41 -3.67
C GLU A 124 -9.84 -6.10 -2.51
N VAL A 125 -8.63 -5.58 -2.79
CA VAL A 125 -7.68 -5.17 -1.74
C VAL A 125 -8.26 -4.07 -0.84
N PHE A 126 -9.12 -3.20 -1.37
CA PHE A 126 -9.82 -2.19 -0.57
C PHE A 126 -10.93 -2.76 0.32
N THR A 127 -11.31 -4.03 0.14
CA THR A 127 -12.28 -4.67 1.03
C THR A 127 -11.60 -5.17 2.32
N ARG A 128 -12.41 -5.38 3.38
CA ARG A 128 -11.89 -6.01 4.60
C ARG A 128 -11.32 -7.40 4.32
N ARG A 129 -12.03 -8.19 3.53
CA ARG A 129 -11.67 -9.58 3.21
C ARG A 129 -10.40 -9.64 2.36
N GLY A 130 -10.36 -8.92 1.25
CA GLY A 130 -9.22 -8.92 0.35
C GLY A 130 -8.00 -8.27 0.99
N GLY A 131 -8.16 -7.11 1.63
CA GLY A 131 -7.06 -6.46 2.34
C GLY A 131 -6.44 -7.30 3.44
N LEU A 132 -7.25 -8.09 4.17
CA LEU A 132 -6.73 -9.06 5.14
C LEU A 132 -6.05 -10.24 4.46
N TYR A 133 -6.67 -10.84 3.44
CA TYR A 133 -6.11 -11.99 2.74
C TYR A 133 -4.74 -11.67 2.14
N PHE A 134 -4.66 -10.63 1.33
CA PHE A 134 -3.40 -10.22 0.70
C PHE A 134 -2.39 -9.67 1.71
N GLY A 135 -2.85 -8.97 2.74
CA GLY A 135 -1.99 -8.46 3.81
C GLY A 135 -1.37 -9.57 4.64
N VAL A 136 -2.13 -10.58 5.02
CA VAL A 136 -1.63 -11.76 5.73
C VAL A 136 -0.64 -12.54 4.85
N ALA A 137 -0.97 -12.75 3.57
CA ALA A 137 -0.06 -13.38 2.63
C ALA A 137 1.25 -12.57 2.50
N HIS A 138 1.16 -11.24 2.39
CA HIS A 138 2.32 -10.36 2.32
C HIS A 138 3.24 -10.47 3.53
N LEU A 139 2.68 -10.59 4.72
CA LEU A 139 3.46 -10.64 5.97
C LEU A 139 3.98 -12.03 6.31
N LEU A 140 3.18 -13.08 6.08
CA LEU A 140 3.41 -14.38 6.69
C LEU A 140 3.73 -15.49 5.69
N ASP A 141 3.46 -15.30 4.39
CA ASP A 141 3.62 -16.33 3.38
C ASP A 141 5.04 -16.41 2.81
N TYR A 142 6.00 -16.58 3.70
CA TYR A 142 7.41 -16.77 3.37
C TYR A 142 7.89 -18.14 3.80
N ARG A 143 8.67 -18.78 2.95
CA ARG A 143 9.48 -19.91 3.38
C ARG A 143 10.52 -19.40 4.39
N ALA A 144 10.37 -19.80 5.64
CA ALA A 144 11.36 -19.60 6.68
C ALA A 144 12.17 -20.88 6.83
N PRO A 145 13.48 -20.79 7.17
CA PRO A 145 14.31 -21.97 7.46
C PRO A 145 14.05 -22.56 8.84
N TYR A 146 12.88 -22.33 9.40
CA TYR A 146 12.42 -22.85 10.70
C TYR A 146 10.96 -23.25 10.60
N ASP A 147 10.58 -24.28 11.32
CA ASP A 147 9.22 -24.86 11.34
C ASP A 147 8.32 -24.25 12.42
N ARG A 148 8.88 -23.44 13.33
CA ARG A 148 8.15 -22.75 14.39
C ARG A 148 8.34 -21.25 14.28
N TYR A 149 7.23 -20.51 14.40
CA TYR A 149 7.29 -19.05 14.53
C TYR A 149 7.73 -18.71 15.94
N LEU A 150 9.01 -18.39 16.10
CA LEU A 150 9.60 -18.03 17.39
C LEU A 150 9.09 -16.67 17.87
N TYR A 151 8.82 -15.75 16.92
CA TYR A 151 8.39 -14.39 17.20
C TYR A 151 7.14 -14.09 16.42
N ARG A 152 6.06 -13.71 17.13
CA ARG A 152 4.73 -13.45 16.57
C ARG A 152 4.45 -11.95 16.41
N PHE A 153 5.42 -11.21 15.98
CA PHE A 153 5.25 -9.79 15.73
C PHE A 153 5.70 -9.41 14.32
N ALA A 154 5.12 -8.35 13.78
CA ALA A 154 5.63 -7.66 12.63
C ALA A 154 6.08 -6.28 13.11
N ASP A 155 7.32 -5.93 12.85
CA ASP A 155 7.85 -4.61 13.12
C ASP A 155 7.68 -3.73 11.88
N PHE A 156 7.20 -2.53 12.07
CA PHE A 156 7.03 -1.56 10.98
C PHE A 156 8.37 -1.23 10.29
N ASN A 157 9.44 -1.06 11.07
CA ASN A 157 10.75 -0.70 10.55
C ASN A 157 11.46 -1.86 9.84
N ALA A 158 11.24 -3.09 10.32
CA ALA A 158 11.80 -4.31 9.73
C ALA A 158 10.88 -4.91 8.66
N GLY A 159 9.64 -4.40 8.55
CA GLY A 159 8.66 -4.86 7.60
C GLY A 159 8.32 -6.35 7.77
N ARG A 160 8.07 -7.02 6.63
CA ARG A 160 7.65 -8.43 6.61
C ARG A 160 8.69 -9.43 7.11
N TYR A 161 9.92 -9.02 7.32
CA TYR A 161 11.02 -9.88 7.76
C TYR A 161 11.30 -9.81 9.27
N ALA A 162 10.54 -9.03 10.03
CA ALA A 162 10.80 -8.80 11.46
C ALA A 162 11.01 -10.09 12.26
N SER A 163 10.17 -11.09 12.07
CA SER A 163 10.30 -12.38 12.76
C SER A 163 11.57 -13.15 12.38
N ARG A 164 12.00 -13.09 11.11
CA ARG A 164 13.26 -13.70 10.65
C ARG A 164 14.46 -12.97 11.21
N ASN A 165 14.41 -11.64 11.18
CA ASN A 165 15.49 -10.81 11.70
C ASN A 165 15.66 -11.03 13.20
N ALA A 166 14.58 -11.10 13.96
CA ALA A 166 14.62 -11.39 15.39
C ALA A 166 15.19 -12.80 15.66
N ALA A 167 14.85 -13.80 14.86
CA ALA A 167 15.43 -15.14 14.98
C ALA A 167 16.93 -15.13 14.66
N PHE A 168 17.37 -14.36 13.66
CA PHE A 168 18.78 -14.17 13.35
C PHE A 168 19.52 -13.43 14.47
N GLN A 169 18.95 -12.36 15.03
CA GLN A 169 19.48 -11.64 16.19
C GLN A 169 19.67 -12.58 17.40
N SER A 170 18.69 -13.47 17.64
CA SER A 170 18.81 -14.50 18.69
C SER A 170 19.97 -15.45 18.44
N ALA A 171 20.12 -15.94 17.20
CA ALA A 171 21.21 -16.82 16.85
C ALA A 171 22.58 -16.13 16.99
N VAL A 172 22.71 -14.89 16.55
CA VAL A 172 23.92 -14.07 16.72
C VAL A 172 24.26 -13.86 18.19
N THR A 173 23.25 -13.54 19.03
CA THR A 173 23.43 -13.43 20.49
C THR A 173 24.02 -14.72 21.08
N GLN A 174 23.51 -15.89 20.68
CA GLN A 174 23.99 -17.17 21.18
C GLN A 174 25.43 -17.49 20.76
N VAL A 175 25.79 -17.15 19.52
CA VAL A 175 27.12 -17.45 18.98
C VAL A 175 28.16 -16.45 19.47
N SER A 176 27.82 -15.15 19.51
CA SER A 176 28.78 -14.09 19.86
C SER A 176 28.87 -13.79 21.36
N GLY A 177 27.89 -14.19 22.13
CA GLY A 177 27.74 -13.78 23.53
C GLY A 177 27.33 -12.32 23.72
N ILE A 178 27.09 -11.57 22.63
CA ILE A 178 26.67 -10.16 22.66
C ILE A 178 25.15 -10.11 22.65
N PRO A 179 24.49 -9.58 23.71
CA PRO A 179 23.04 -9.52 23.73
C PRO A 179 22.51 -8.50 22.72
N LEU A 180 21.72 -8.96 21.75
CA LEU A 180 21.01 -8.14 20.80
C LEU A 180 19.54 -8.02 21.20
N THR A 181 18.94 -6.85 20.97
CA THR A 181 17.49 -6.67 21.12
C THR A 181 16.78 -7.44 20.00
N LEU A 182 15.83 -8.30 20.36
CA LEU A 182 15.10 -9.14 19.40
C LEU A 182 13.89 -8.38 18.82
N ASP A 183 14.15 -7.22 18.23
CA ASP A 183 13.15 -6.31 17.64
C ASP A 183 12.94 -6.52 16.15
N GLY A 184 13.83 -7.30 15.50
CA GLY A 184 13.80 -7.51 14.07
C GLY A 184 14.35 -6.34 13.24
N ASP A 185 14.82 -5.27 13.87
CA ASP A 185 15.41 -4.13 13.19
C ASP A 185 16.81 -4.47 12.64
N HIS A 186 17.17 -3.87 11.51
CA HIS A 186 18.50 -3.98 10.93
C HIS A 186 19.51 -2.97 11.50
N HIS A 187 19.06 -1.99 12.25
CA HIS A 187 19.90 -1.00 12.88
C HIS A 187 20.44 -1.53 14.22
N TYR A 188 21.67 -2.01 14.21
CA TYR A 188 22.36 -2.44 15.43
C TYR A 188 22.87 -1.22 16.20
N THR A 189 22.14 -0.79 17.19
CA THR A 189 22.73 0.03 18.25
C THR A 189 23.45 -0.90 19.21
N VAL A 190 24.78 -0.95 19.09
CA VAL A 190 25.61 -1.55 20.15
C VAL A 190 25.48 -0.62 21.36
N ASN A 191 24.70 -1.06 22.36
CA ASN A 191 24.69 -0.39 23.65
C ASN A 191 26.07 -0.59 24.32
N THR A 192 27.00 0.30 24.03
CA THR A 192 28.24 0.43 24.77
C THR A 192 27.98 1.21 26.08
N SER A 193 27.11 0.67 26.92
CA SER A 193 27.11 1.03 28.35
C SER A 193 28.13 0.12 29.05
N THR A 194 29.41 0.37 28.80
CA THR A 194 30.47 -0.02 29.72
C THR A 194 30.32 0.83 30.96
N GLY A 195 29.73 0.23 31.98
CA GLY A 195 29.77 0.78 33.32
C GLY A 195 31.21 1.00 33.75
N ALA A 196 31.50 2.20 34.17
CA ALA A 196 32.60 2.50 35.07
C ALA A 196 32.16 2.24 36.48
#